data_ae84b7e71ef619a1ca7adc14868ab9bf
#
_entry.id   ae84b7e71ef619a1ca7adc14868ab9bf
#
_cell.length_a   1.000
_cell.length_b   1.000
_cell.length_c   1.000
_cell.angle_alpha   90.00
_cell.angle_beta   90.00
_cell.angle_gamma   90.00
#
_symmetry.space_group_name_H-M   'P 1'
#
loop_
_entity.id
_entity.type
_entity.pdbx_description
1 polymer ?
#
loop_
_entity_poly.entity_id
_entity_poly.type
_entity_poly.pdbx_seq_one_letter_code
_entity_poly.pdbx_strand_id
1 'polypeptide(L)'
;MADIQYNFINLPSRIEFENGHVISYLYDADGIKLRTTHIIGSDTTVTDYCGNVIYENGIPVKLLTEAGYVTLADSKYHYFVQDHLGNNRVVVDQSGNVEEVNHYYPFGGLLSSSVSNAVQPYKYNGKELDRKNGLDWYDYGARMYDAALGRWHAVDPMSEKYYSISSYVYGLNTPHNCIDPDGQKIIFVNGYLGFGSPRGGGTYWGGVNSSFVKGAKNFFNDQSAYFTDFDFNYLRSSTFLRNLDGYAYAKENYKQLIMGMNPQEDVFRIISHSMGGAFSEGIIRYLKEQGWNVDFSIHLNTWLPSELMGSVGTFLIDATITNDWVQGLSLPIDGSRDIPNANYKIRKKSNEG
;
A
#
# COMPACT_ATOMS: atom_id res chain seq x y z
N MET A 1 30.09 -2.72 -11.79
CA MET A 1 29.35 -1.87 -12.76
C MET A 1 30.32 -0.82 -13.27
N ALA A 2 30.32 -0.55 -14.57
CA ALA A 2 31.22 0.44 -15.18
C ALA A 2 30.55 1.81 -15.31
N ASP A 3 29.27 1.84 -15.69
CA ASP A 3 28.52 3.09 -15.87
C ASP A 3 27.03 2.89 -15.61
N ILE A 4 26.37 3.94 -15.09
CA ILE A 4 24.92 3.97 -14.89
C ILE A 4 24.40 5.29 -15.44
N GLN A 5 23.54 5.21 -16.44
CA GLN A 5 22.87 6.36 -17.03
C GLN A 5 21.45 6.47 -16.47
N TYR A 6 21.06 7.68 -16.10
CA TYR A 6 19.73 7.99 -15.59
C TYR A 6 18.93 8.80 -16.60
N ASN A 7 17.61 8.64 -16.58
CA ASN A 7 16.71 9.50 -17.34
C ASN A 7 16.41 10.80 -16.54
N PHE A 8 15.56 11.67 -17.09
CA PHE A 8 15.23 12.98 -16.49
C PHE A 8 14.42 12.90 -15.17
N ILE A 9 13.86 11.73 -14.85
CA ILE A 9 13.16 11.46 -13.58
C ILE A 9 14.01 10.65 -12.61
N ASN A 10 15.34 10.62 -12.80
CA ASN A 10 16.31 9.92 -11.97
C ASN A 10 16.12 8.39 -11.87
N LEU A 11 15.46 7.78 -12.84
CA LEU A 11 15.42 6.32 -12.96
C LEU A 11 16.57 5.85 -13.86
N PRO A 12 17.25 4.72 -13.56
CA PRO A 12 18.32 4.20 -14.40
C PRO A 12 17.75 3.79 -15.77
N SER A 13 18.29 4.34 -16.84
CA SER A 13 17.89 4.01 -18.21
C SER A 13 18.81 2.96 -18.83
N ARG A 14 20.09 2.93 -18.40
CA ARG A 14 21.10 2.00 -18.90
C ARG A 14 22.16 1.73 -17.84
N ILE A 15 22.52 0.47 -17.68
CA ILE A 15 23.60 0.00 -16.80
C ILE A 15 24.58 -0.80 -17.65
N GLU A 16 25.84 -0.38 -17.64
CA GLU A 16 26.94 -1.10 -18.30
C GLU A 16 27.82 -1.76 -17.24
N PHE A 17 28.23 -2.97 -17.52
CA PHE A 17 29.13 -3.75 -16.69
C PHE A 17 30.51 -3.84 -17.30
N GLU A 18 31.55 -4.00 -16.49
CA GLU A 18 32.95 -4.10 -16.94
C GLU A 18 33.21 -5.27 -17.92
N ASN A 19 32.37 -6.29 -17.87
CA ASN A 19 32.38 -7.44 -18.78
C ASN A 19 31.66 -7.18 -20.11
N GLY A 20 31.22 -5.95 -20.37
CA GLY A 20 30.51 -5.56 -21.58
C GLY A 20 29.02 -5.92 -21.62
N HIS A 21 28.49 -6.50 -20.55
CA HIS A 21 27.06 -6.75 -20.46
C HIS A 21 26.28 -5.43 -20.22
N VAL A 22 25.02 -5.39 -20.66
CA VAL A 22 24.18 -4.18 -20.57
C VAL A 22 22.79 -4.55 -20.12
N ILE A 23 22.25 -3.74 -19.22
CA ILE A 23 20.83 -3.74 -18.89
C ILE A 23 20.26 -2.37 -19.24
N SER A 24 19.15 -2.35 -19.96
CA SER A 24 18.46 -1.09 -20.32
C SER A 24 17.01 -1.15 -19.88
N TYR A 25 16.51 -0.02 -19.40
CA TYR A 25 15.14 0.13 -18.96
C TYR A 25 14.42 1.22 -19.78
N LEU A 26 13.19 0.97 -20.14
CA LEU A 26 12.30 1.94 -20.77
C LEU A 26 11.13 2.20 -19.83
N TYR A 27 10.84 3.48 -19.61
CA TYR A 27 9.73 3.94 -18.77
C TYR A 27 8.81 4.84 -19.59
N ASP A 28 7.57 4.95 -19.14
CA ASP A 28 6.69 6.02 -19.62
C ASP A 28 6.99 7.37 -18.94
N ALA A 29 6.16 8.38 -19.20
CA ALA A 29 6.34 9.72 -18.65
C ALA A 29 6.12 9.79 -17.13
N ASP A 30 5.35 8.86 -16.57
CA ASP A 30 5.03 8.78 -15.15
C ASP A 30 6.02 7.87 -14.39
N GLY A 31 7.03 7.32 -15.07
CA GLY A 31 8.05 6.46 -14.47
C GLY A 31 7.63 4.99 -14.37
N ILE A 32 6.53 4.60 -15.01
CA ILE A 32 6.12 3.19 -15.08
C ILE A 32 7.04 2.44 -16.03
N LYS A 33 7.65 1.36 -15.55
CA LYS A 33 8.53 0.53 -16.37
C LYS A 33 7.74 -0.21 -17.45
N LEU A 34 8.09 0.04 -18.70
CA LEU A 34 7.48 -0.59 -19.88
C LEU A 34 8.30 -1.75 -20.42
N ARG A 35 9.64 -1.68 -20.32
CA ARG A 35 10.55 -2.68 -20.87
C ARG A 35 11.84 -2.76 -20.10
N THR A 36 12.35 -3.99 -19.95
CA THR A 36 13.73 -4.26 -19.57
C THR A 36 14.40 -5.06 -20.68
N THR A 37 15.61 -4.67 -21.08
CA THR A 37 16.42 -5.40 -22.04
C THR A 37 17.74 -5.80 -21.39
N HIS A 38 18.02 -7.09 -21.34
CA HIS A 38 19.27 -7.64 -20.85
C HIS A 38 20.10 -8.13 -22.04
N ILE A 39 21.32 -7.62 -22.21
CA ILE A 39 22.32 -8.07 -23.19
C ILE A 39 23.46 -8.69 -22.40
N ILE A 40 23.55 -10.02 -22.42
CA ILE A 40 24.52 -10.78 -21.65
C ILE A 40 25.30 -11.66 -22.62
N GLY A 41 26.52 -11.27 -22.94
CA GLY A 41 27.30 -11.88 -24.03
C GLY A 41 26.59 -11.71 -25.37
N SER A 42 26.27 -12.81 -26.04
CA SER A 42 25.52 -12.83 -27.31
C SER A 42 24.00 -12.87 -27.11
N ASP A 43 23.55 -13.09 -25.89
CA ASP A 43 22.14 -13.33 -25.63
C ASP A 43 21.43 -12.02 -25.27
N THR A 44 20.29 -11.81 -25.91
CA THR A 44 19.41 -10.68 -25.61
C THR A 44 18.07 -11.19 -25.12
N THR A 45 17.65 -10.74 -23.94
CA THR A 45 16.32 -11.00 -23.39
C THR A 45 15.58 -9.69 -23.25
N VAL A 46 14.39 -9.61 -23.81
CA VAL A 46 13.50 -8.45 -23.73
C VAL A 46 12.29 -8.84 -22.90
N THR A 47 12.04 -8.10 -21.81
CA THR A 47 10.84 -8.25 -20.97
C THR A 47 9.98 -7.02 -21.15
N ASP A 48 8.75 -7.18 -21.62
CA ASP A 48 7.75 -6.12 -21.74
C ASP A 48 6.68 -6.24 -20.64
N TYR A 49 6.31 -5.11 -20.08
CA TYR A 49 5.34 -4.99 -19.00
C TYR A 49 4.05 -4.32 -19.53
N CYS A 50 2.98 -5.10 -19.68
CA CYS A 50 1.69 -4.63 -20.18
C CYS A 50 0.64 -4.77 -19.07
N GLY A 51 0.62 -3.82 -18.14
CA GLY A 51 -0.19 -3.92 -16.93
C GLY A 51 0.23 -5.11 -16.09
N ASN A 52 -0.66 -6.08 -15.91
CA ASN A 52 -0.38 -7.32 -15.18
C ASN A 52 0.10 -8.49 -16.06
N VAL A 53 0.26 -8.30 -17.36
CA VAL A 53 0.80 -9.32 -18.28
C VAL A 53 2.25 -9.03 -18.59
N ILE A 54 3.10 -10.04 -18.35
CA ILE A 54 4.54 -9.99 -18.64
C ILE A 54 4.82 -10.78 -19.90
N TYR A 55 5.53 -10.14 -20.81
CA TYR A 55 6.01 -10.75 -22.06
C TYR A 55 7.53 -10.95 -21.98
N GLU A 56 8.02 -12.05 -22.51
CA GLU A 56 9.43 -12.28 -22.71
C GLU A 56 9.68 -12.57 -24.18
N ASN A 57 10.54 -11.75 -24.81
CA ASN A 57 10.82 -11.82 -26.25
C ASN A 57 9.55 -11.81 -27.15
N GLY A 58 8.56 -11.00 -26.74
CA GLY A 58 7.29 -10.85 -27.45
C GLY A 58 6.26 -11.96 -27.19
N ILE A 59 6.58 -12.94 -26.33
CA ILE A 59 5.69 -14.03 -25.97
C ILE A 59 5.11 -13.75 -24.57
N PRO A 60 3.78 -13.79 -24.37
CA PRO A 60 3.21 -13.61 -23.02
C PRO A 60 3.54 -14.82 -22.16
N VAL A 61 4.24 -14.58 -21.04
CA VAL A 61 4.75 -15.67 -20.18
C VAL A 61 4.04 -15.75 -18.85
N LYS A 62 3.65 -14.61 -18.28
CA LYS A 62 3.01 -14.56 -16.95
C LYS A 62 1.86 -13.56 -16.90
N LEU A 63 0.83 -13.91 -16.16
CA LEU A 63 -0.24 -13.00 -15.73
C LEU A 63 -0.10 -12.85 -14.21
N LEU A 64 0.19 -11.63 -13.76
CA LEU A 64 0.26 -11.31 -12.34
C LEU A 64 -1.16 -11.19 -11.76
N THR A 65 -1.35 -11.72 -10.56
CA THR A 65 -2.61 -11.68 -9.81
C THR A 65 -2.35 -11.16 -8.40
N GLU A 66 -3.39 -10.81 -7.67
CA GLU A 66 -3.25 -10.39 -6.26
C GLU A 66 -2.64 -11.48 -5.37
N ALA A 67 -2.87 -12.75 -5.68
CA ALA A 67 -2.43 -13.89 -4.88
C ALA A 67 -1.11 -14.50 -5.36
N GLY A 68 -0.57 -14.05 -6.50
CA GLY A 68 0.62 -14.64 -7.11
C GLY A 68 0.68 -14.41 -8.61
N TYR A 69 0.83 -15.47 -9.40
CA TYR A 69 0.84 -15.38 -10.87
C TYR A 69 0.34 -16.64 -11.55
N VAL A 70 0.01 -16.52 -12.82
CA VAL A 70 -0.30 -17.65 -13.70
C VAL A 70 0.79 -17.74 -14.77
N THR A 71 1.36 -18.93 -14.95
CA THR A 71 2.23 -19.24 -16.09
C THR A 71 1.36 -19.47 -17.31
N LEU A 72 1.49 -18.66 -18.35
CA LEU A 72 0.57 -18.70 -19.50
C LEU A 72 0.82 -19.88 -20.45
N ALA A 73 2.02 -20.46 -20.45
CA ALA A 73 2.38 -21.59 -21.29
C ALA A 73 1.59 -22.87 -20.96
N ASP A 74 1.28 -23.08 -19.67
CA ASP A 74 0.61 -24.29 -19.17
C ASP A 74 -0.63 -23.97 -18.29
N SER A 75 -0.96 -22.68 -18.16
CA SER A 75 -2.09 -22.17 -17.37
C SER A 75 -2.03 -22.58 -15.88
N LYS A 76 -0.82 -22.75 -15.33
CA LYS A 76 -0.64 -23.07 -13.93
C LYS A 76 -0.69 -21.86 -13.02
N TYR A 77 -1.38 -22.01 -11.90
CA TYR A 77 -1.45 -20.99 -10.85
C TYR A 77 -0.35 -21.23 -9.81
N HIS A 78 0.30 -20.11 -9.44
CA HIS A 78 1.33 -20.04 -8.41
C HIS A 78 0.92 -19.01 -7.37
N TYR A 79 0.99 -19.36 -6.10
CA TYR A 79 0.51 -18.51 -5.01
C TYR A 79 1.67 -18.04 -4.13
N PHE A 80 1.61 -16.79 -3.73
CA PHE A 80 2.56 -16.17 -2.80
C PHE A 80 2.05 -16.28 -1.37
N VAL A 81 2.86 -16.88 -0.50
CA VAL A 81 2.68 -16.82 0.95
C VAL A 81 3.61 -15.73 1.47
N GLN A 82 3.02 -14.62 1.89
CA GLN A 82 3.72 -13.41 2.29
C GLN A 82 3.74 -13.24 3.80
N ASP A 83 4.77 -12.59 4.32
CA ASP A 83 4.80 -12.12 5.70
C ASP A 83 4.09 -10.74 5.84
N HIS A 84 4.13 -10.18 7.06
CA HIS A 84 3.45 -8.93 7.41
C HIS A 84 3.97 -7.69 6.64
N LEU A 85 5.16 -7.76 6.04
CA LEU A 85 5.77 -6.72 5.22
C LEU A 85 5.54 -6.94 3.72
N GLY A 86 4.75 -7.95 3.33
CA GLY A 86 4.55 -8.31 1.92
C GLY A 86 5.72 -9.04 1.27
N ASN A 87 6.68 -9.56 2.07
CA ASN A 87 7.77 -10.35 1.53
C ASN A 87 7.25 -11.72 1.06
N ASN A 88 7.55 -12.12 -0.16
CA ASN A 88 7.23 -13.45 -0.67
C ASN A 88 8.12 -14.49 0.02
N ARG A 89 7.59 -15.17 1.05
CA ARG A 89 8.32 -16.15 1.85
C ARG A 89 8.31 -17.54 1.22
N VAL A 90 7.17 -17.94 0.67
CA VAL A 90 6.99 -19.21 0.01
C VAL A 90 6.20 -19.00 -1.27
N VAL A 91 6.54 -19.72 -2.31
CA VAL A 91 5.72 -19.89 -3.51
C VAL A 91 5.25 -21.31 -3.59
N VAL A 92 3.97 -21.51 -3.80
CA VAL A 92 3.36 -22.84 -3.96
C VAL A 92 2.60 -22.93 -5.28
N ASP A 93 2.62 -24.11 -5.89
CA ASP A 93 1.79 -24.37 -7.07
C ASP A 93 0.31 -24.58 -6.70
N GLN A 94 -0.54 -24.73 -7.70
CA GLN A 94 -1.99 -24.99 -7.53
C GLN A 94 -2.31 -26.29 -6.82
N SER A 95 -1.36 -27.21 -6.69
CA SER A 95 -1.48 -28.47 -5.98
C SER A 95 -0.97 -28.41 -4.54
N GLY A 96 -0.44 -27.24 -4.13
CA GLY A 96 0.14 -27.02 -2.80
C GLY A 96 1.60 -27.45 -2.67
N ASN A 97 2.28 -27.82 -3.76
CA ASN A 97 3.70 -28.13 -3.69
C ASN A 97 4.52 -26.85 -3.55
N VAL A 98 5.51 -26.88 -2.68
CA VAL A 98 6.43 -25.77 -2.48
C VAL A 98 7.41 -25.70 -3.64
N GLU A 99 7.42 -24.58 -4.36
CA GLU A 99 8.31 -24.33 -5.49
C GLU A 99 9.50 -23.47 -5.10
N GLU A 100 9.28 -22.57 -4.12
CA GLU A 100 10.28 -21.62 -3.69
C GLU A 100 10.12 -21.30 -2.20
N VAL A 101 11.25 -21.15 -1.49
CA VAL A 101 11.30 -20.67 -0.11
C VAL A 101 12.35 -19.56 -0.03
N ASN A 102 11.94 -18.35 0.41
CA ASN A 102 12.81 -17.21 0.53
C ASN A 102 13.05 -16.83 2.00
N HIS A 103 14.30 -16.69 2.34
CA HIS A 103 14.76 -16.11 3.60
C HIS A 103 15.48 -14.81 3.31
N TYR A 104 15.15 -13.77 4.06
CA TYR A 104 15.73 -12.44 3.84
C TYR A 104 16.53 -11.97 5.04
N TYR A 105 17.62 -11.25 4.76
CA TYR A 105 18.21 -10.34 5.72
C TYR A 105 17.27 -9.17 6.00
N PRO A 106 17.42 -8.44 7.11
CA PRO A 106 16.50 -7.35 7.48
C PRO A 106 16.27 -6.33 6.34
N PHE A 107 17.27 -6.01 5.55
CA PHE A 107 17.19 -5.10 4.41
C PHE A 107 16.85 -5.78 3.08
N GLY A 108 16.34 -7.01 3.08
CA GLY A 108 15.79 -7.65 1.90
C GLY A 108 16.79 -8.45 1.05
N GLY A 109 18.06 -8.50 1.43
CA GLY A 109 19.02 -9.41 0.79
C GLY A 109 18.59 -10.86 0.99
N LEU A 110 18.66 -11.68 -0.05
CA LEU A 110 18.34 -13.11 0.04
C LEU A 110 19.45 -13.87 0.78
N LEU A 111 19.05 -14.68 1.78
CA LEU A 111 19.97 -15.61 2.45
C LEU A 111 20.32 -16.78 1.53
N SER A 112 21.53 -17.31 1.68
CA SER A 112 22.02 -18.48 0.91
C SER A 112 21.20 -19.77 1.17
N SER A 113 20.46 -19.81 2.29
CA SER A 113 19.55 -20.92 2.62
C SER A 113 18.21 -20.84 1.87
N SER A 114 17.98 -19.77 1.07
CA SER A 114 16.80 -19.68 0.23
C SER A 114 16.84 -20.77 -0.85
N VAL A 115 15.77 -21.56 -0.93
CA VAL A 115 15.58 -22.54 -2.00
C VAL A 115 14.83 -21.82 -3.10
N SER A 116 15.53 -21.36 -4.11
CA SER A 116 14.93 -20.68 -5.26
C SER A 116 15.34 -21.40 -6.54
N ASN A 117 14.35 -21.92 -7.24
CA ASN A 117 14.55 -22.41 -8.59
C ASN A 117 14.58 -21.25 -9.62
N ALA A 118 14.77 -20.02 -9.17
CA ALA A 118 14.79 -18.79 -9.96
C ALA A 118 13.53 -18.55 -10.83
N VAL A 119 12.38 -19.10 -10.40
CA VAL A 119 11.18 -19.19 -11.23
C VAL A 119 10.46 -17.86 -11.37
N GLN A 120 10.61 -16.94 -10.40
CA GLN A 120 9.92 -15.65 -10.44
C GLN A 120 10.75 -14.54 -9.75
N PRO A 121 10.70 -13.27 -10.23
CA PRO A 121 11.53 -12.19 -9.70
C PRO A 121 10.95 -11.48 -8.48
N TYR A 122 9.66 -11.62 -8.16
CA TYR A 122 9.00 -10.86 -7.09
C TYR A 122 9.35 -11.43 -5.72
N LYS A 123 10.08 -10.67 -4.89
CA LYS A 123 10.69 -11.15 -3.64
C LYS A 123 10.33 -10.27 -2.44
N TYR A 124 11.28 -9.46 -1.97
CA TYR A 124 11.15 -8.60 -0.79
C TYR A 124 10.10 -7.50 -1.04
N ASN A 125 9.17 -7.30 -0.10
CA ASN A 125 7.99 -6.43 -0.21
C ASN A 125 7.15 -6.66 -1.48
N GLY A 126 7.23 -7.85 -2.08
CA GLY A 126 6.58 -8.15 -3.36
C GLY A 126 7.20 -7.47 -4.57
N LYS A 127 8.33 -6.77 -4.41
CA LYS A 127 9.00 -6.02 -5.48
C LYS A 127 9.82 -6.94 -6.38
N GLU A 128 9.96 -6.52 -7.64
CA GLU A 128 10.73 -7.25 -8.64
C GLU A 128 12.22 -7.10 -8.38
N LEU A 129 12.92 -8.22 -8.24
CA LEU A 129 14.37 -8.31 -8.07
C LEU A 129 15.03 -8.62 -9.40
N ASP A 130 15.80 -7.69 -9.94
CA ASP A 130 16.66 -7.94 -11.10
C ASP A 130 18.00 -8.48 -10.63
N ARG A 131 18.23 -9.77 -10.88
CA ARG A 131 19.46 -10.49 -10.49
C ARG A 131 20.41 -10.72 -11.66
N LYS A 132 20.00 -10.31 -12.85
CA LYS A 132 20.82 -10.60 -14.04
C LYS A 132 22.16 -9.89 -13.96
N ASN A 133 23.19 -10.60 -14.32
CA ASN A 133 24.58 -10.16 -14.24
C ASN A 133 25.04 -9.71 -12.82
N GLY A 134 24.40 -10.21 -11.76
CA GLY A 134 24.73 -9.86 -10.38
C GLY A 134 24.31 -8.45 -9.98
N LEU A 135 23.30 -7.88 -10.62
CA LEU A 135 22.77 -6.56 -10.28
C LEU A 135 22.15 -6.56 -8.87
N ASP A 136 21.27 -7.50 -8.59
CA ASP A 136 20.57 -7.70 -7.30
C ASP A 136 19.84 -6.44 -6.79
N TRP A 137 19.19 -5.68 -7.69
CA TRP A 137 18.42 -4.49 -7.35
C TRP A 137 16.90 -4.76 -7.38
N TYR A 138 16.18 -4.18 -6.42
CA TYR A 138 14.72 -4.19 -6.39
C TYR A 138 14.15 -2.96 -7.06
N ASP A 139 13.14 -3.17 -7.90
CA ASP A 139 12.38 -2.10 -8.52
C ASP A 139 11.17 -1.74 -7.64
N TYR A 140 11.20 -0.53 -7.08
CA TYR A 140 10.08 0.01 -6.30
C TYR A 140 9.20 0.97 -7.12
N GLY A 141 9.51 1.17 -8.41
CA GLY A 141 8.85 2.11 -9.30
C GLY A 141 9.55 3.45 -9.31
N ALA A 142 9.36 4.28 -8.30
CA ALA A 142 9.99 5.60 -8.22
C ALA A 142 11.53 5.56 -8.07
N ARG A 143 12.06 4.50 -7.46
CA ARG A 143 13.51 4.32 -7.22
C ARG A 143 13.91 2.86 -7.32
N MET A 144 15.17 2.62 -7.66
CA MET A 144 15.81 1.30 -7.51
C MET A 144 16.46 1.18 -6.13
N TYR A 145 16.31 0.02 -5.51
CA TYR A 145 16.78 -0.28 -4.16
C TYR A 145 17.84 -1.37 -4.18
N ASP A 146 18.96 -1.11 -3.51
CA ASP A 146 20.04 -2.07 -3.29
C ASP A 146 19.97 -2.65 -1.88
N ALA A 147 19.59 -3.93 -1.80
CA ALA A 147 19.45 -4.63 -0.53
C ALA A 147 20.81 -4.92 0.15
N ALA A 148 21.90 -5.02 -0.61
CA ALA A 148 23.23 -5.23 -0.07
C ALA A 148 23.76 -3.98 0.64
N LEU A 149 23.43 -2.80 0.12
CA LEU A 149 23.76 -1.51 0.73
C LEU A 149 22.70 -1.05 1.74
N GLY A 150 21.47 -1.56 1.66
CA GLY A 150 20.32 -1.09 2.41
C GLY A 150 19.95 0.35 2.05
N ARG A 151 20.09 0.75 0.78
CA ARG A 151 19.98 2.12 0.30
C ARG A 151 19.28 2.21 -1.06
N TRP A 152 18.69 3.37 -1.31
CA TRP A 152 18.23 3.77 -2.62
C TRP A 152 19.40 4.17 -3.53
N HIS A 153 19.28 3.94 -4.82
CA HIS A 153 20.26 4.37 -5.83
C HIS A 153 20.12 5.80 -6.29
N ALA A 154 18.93 6.40 -6.10
CA ALA A 154 18.66 7.79 -6.41
C ALA A 154 18.36 8.57 -5.13
N VAL A 155 18.62 9.87 -5.18
CA VAL A 155 18.23 10.81 -4.13
C VAL A 155 16.71 10.76 -3.99
N ASP A 156 16.23 10.76 -2.75
CA ASP A 156 14.80 10.91 -2.49
C ASP A 156 14.32 12.22 -3.10
N PRO A 157 13.33 12.20 -4.01
CA PRO A 157 12.73 13.43 -4.53
C PRO A 157 12.29 14.39 -3.43
N MET A 158 12.05 13.85 -2.22
CA MET A 158 11.56 14.56 -1.05
C MET A 158 12.67 14.88 -0.04
N SER A 159 13.94 14.65 -0.39
CA SER A 159 15.10 14.81 0.52
C SER A 159 15.24 16.20 1.13
N GLU A 160 14.79 17.24 0.43
CA GLU A 160 14.81 18.63 0.94
C GLU A 160 13.94 18.83 2.20
N LYS A 161 13.12 17.86 2.55
CA LYS A 161 12.18 17.90 3.68
C LYS A 161 12.67 17.14 4.89
N TYR A 162 13.69 16.31 4.72
CA TYR A 162 14.25 15.45 5.76
C TYR A 162 15.73 15.78 6.03
N TYR A 163 16.06 17.04 6.32
CA TYR A 163 17.44 17.50 6.55
C TYR A 163 18.24 16.68 7.58
N SER A 164 17.56 15.99 8.49
CA SER A 164 18.20 15.16 9.51
C SER A 164 18.43 13.70 9.08
N ILE A 165 17.97 13.33 7.87
CA ILE A 165 17.99 11.95 7.39
C ILE A 165 18.71 11.91 6.04
N SER A 166 19.46 10.84 5.79
CA SER A 166 20.12 10.66 4.49
C SER A 166 19.06 10.51 3.39
N SER A 167 19.23 11.24 2.28
CA SER A 167 18.36 11.14 1.10
C SER A 167 18.37 9.78 0.40
N TYR A 168 19.21 8.86 0.84
CA TYR A 168 19.31 7.49 0.32
C TYR A 168 18.84 6.43 1.31
N VAL A 169 18.30 6.83 2.48
CA VAL A 169 17.91 5.88 3.51
C VAL A 169 16.66 5.10 3.11
N TYR A 170 16.66 3.79 3.34
CA TYR A 170 15.49 2.94 3.20
C TYR A 170 14.83 2.74 4.57
N GLY A 171 13.49 2.95 4.64
CA GLY A 171 12.68 2.66 5.83
C GLY A 171 13.24 3.22 7.14
N LEU A 172 13.87 4.42 7.13
CA LEU A 172 14.51 5.05 8.29
C LEU A 172 15.53 4.15 9.02
N ASN A 173 16.18 3.23 8.33
CA ASN A 173 17.03 2.15 8.88
C ASN A 173 16.28 1.18 9.83
N THR A 174 14.96 1.08 9.73
CA THR A 174 14.12 0.16 10.52
C THR A 174 13.26 -0.74 9.60
N PRO A 175 13.84 -1.49 8.67
CA PRO A 175 13.14 -2.18 7.58
C PRO A 175 12.19 -3.29 8.06
N HIS A 176 12.29 -3.71 9.32
CA HIS A 176 11.38 -4.68 9.94
C HIS A 176 10.07 -4.05 10.45
N ASN A 177 10.01 -2.73 10.57
CA ASN A 177 8.85 -1.98 11.05
C ASN A 177 8.29 -1.03 9.98
N CYS A 178 9.09 -0.67 8.98
CA CYS A 178 8.75 0.32 7.98
C CYS A 178 8.94 -0.24 6.58
N ILE A 179 7.92 -0.10 5.75
CA ILE A 179 8.01 -0.18 4.30
C ILE A 179 7.97 1.26 3.80
N ASP A 180 8.66 1.57 2.72
CA ASP A 180 8.50 2.83 1.99
C ASP A 180 7.57 2.54 0.79
N PRO A 181 6.26 2.85 0.87
CA PRO A 181 5.32 2.49 -0.22
C PRO A 181 5.18 3.68 -1.08
N ASP A 182 5.22 4.74 -1.27
CA ASP A 182 4.94 5.81 -2.24
C ASP A 182 4.25 7.09 -1.68
N GLY A 183 4.41 7.35 -0.38
CA GLY A 183 4.16 8.66 0.21
C GLY A 183 2.70 9.06 0.46
N GLN A 184 1.73 8.15 0.32
CA GLN A 184 0.31 8.40 0.63
C GLN A 184 -0.15 7.45 1.75
N LYS A 185 -1.13 7.86 2.55
CA LYS A 185 -1.61 7.00 3.63
C LYS A 185 -3.12 6.99 3.79
N ILE A 186 -3.71 5.80 3.78
CA ILE A 186 -5.12 5.59 4.08
C ILE A 186 -5.27 5.32 5.59
N ILE A 187 -6.10 6.09 6.28
CA ILE A 187 -6.47 5.84 7.67
C ILE A 187 -7.83 5.16 7.71
N PHE A 188 -7.86 3.94 8.21
CA PHE A 188 -9.09 3.19 8.49
C PHE A 188 -9.52 3.40 9.94
N VAL A 189 -10.65 4.05 10.13
CA VAL A 189 -11.19 4.38 11.46
C VAL A 189 -12.32 3.41 11.78
N ASN A 190 -12.08 2.52 12.75
CA ASN A 190 -13.07 1.54 13.19
C ASN A 190 -14.29 2.20 13.86
N GLY A 191 -15.42 1.48 13.89
CA GLY A 191 -16.59 1.81 14.66
C GLY A 191 -16.59 1.17 16.06
N TYR A 192 -17.76 1.12 16.69
CA TYR A 192 -17.94 0.45 17.98
C TYR A 192 -17.58 -1.05 17.88
N LEU A 193 -16.76 -1.50 18.80
CA LEU A 193 -16.44 -2.90 19.00
C LEU A 193 -17.37 -3.46 20.04
N GLY A 194 -18.37 -4.27 19.64
CA GLY A 194 -19.29 -4.92 20.57
C GLY A 194 -18.57 -5.78 21.61
N PHE A 195 -19.26 -6.10 22.73
CA PHE A 195 -18.71 -6.98 23.74
C PHE A 195 -18.27 -8.32 23.14
N GLY A 196 -17.00 -8.67 23.29
CA GLY A 196 -16.42 -9.92 22.79
C GLY A 196 -15.91 -9.89 21.33
N SER A 197 -15.95 -8.75 20.65
CA SER A 197 -15.35 -8.60 19.33
C SER A 197 -13.83 -8.65 19.42
N PRO A 198 -13.12 -9.25 18.41
CA PRO A 198 -11.67 -9.25 18.40
C PRO A 198 -11.17 -7.81 18.35
N ARG A 199 -10.29 -7.46 19.28
CA ARG A 199 -9.62 -6.16 19.33
C ARG A 199 -8.52 -6.12 18.27
N GLY A 200 -8.36 -4.97 17.62
CA GLY A 200 -7.28 -4.73 16.68
C GLY A 200 -7.76 -4.13 15.37
N GLY A 201 -7.20 -2.97 15.02
CA GLY A 201 -7.66 -2.13 13.94
C GLY A 201 -7.91 -2.85 12.61
N GLY A 202 -6.94 -3.63 12.11
CA GLY A 202 -7.09 -4.37 10.86
C GLY A 202 -8.16 -5.46 10.91
N THR A 203 -8.34 -6.12 12.05
CA THR A 203 -9.32 -7.20 12.24
C THR A 203 -10.76 -6.71 12.11
N TYR A 204 -11.03 -5.47 12.55
CA TYR A 204 -12.32 -4.82 12.36
C TYR A 204 -12.77 -4.77 10.91
N TRP A 205 -11.84 -4.60 9.99
CA TRP A 205 -12.05 -4.49 8.55
C TRP A 205 -11.96 -5.83 7.81
N GLY A 206 -12.04 -6.94 8.54
CA GLY A 206 -11.93 -8.30 7.98
C GLY A 206 -10.49 -8.74 7.75
N GLY A 207 -9.53 -8.04 8.33
CA GLY A 207 -8.10 -8.22 8.15
C GLY A 207 -7.50 -7.22 7.17
N VAL A 208 -6.19 -6.97 7.34
CA VAL A 208 -5.42 -6.02 6.50
C VAL A 208 -5.39 -6.39 5.02
N ASN A 209 -5.70 -7.64 4.71
CA ASN A 209 -5.76 -8.23 3.36
C ASN A 209 -7.19 -8.54 2.90
N SER A 210 -8.21 -8.04 3.57
CA SER A 210 -9.60 -8.24 3.14
C SER A 210 -9.86 -7.60 1.77
N SER A 211 -10.85 -8.11 1.05
CA SER A 211 -11.26 -7.56 -0.25
C SER A 211 -11.62 -6.07 -0.16
N PHE A 212 -12.21 -5.65 0.97
CA PHE A 212 -12.52 -4.25 1.20
C PHE A 212 -11.28 -3.37 1.33
N VAL A 213 -10.31 -3.77 2.17
CA VAL A 213 -9.06 -3.01 2.36
C VAL A 213 -8.25 -2.98 1.07
N LYS A 214 -8.15 -4.10 0.35
CA LYS A 214 -7.52 -4.14 -0.98
C LYS A 214 -8.23 -3.25 -1.99
N GLY A 215 -9.55 -3.29 -2.01
CA GLY A 215 -10.36 -2.42 -2.88
C GLY A 215 -10.12 -0.94 -2.61
N ALA A 216 -10.04 -0.53 -1.34
CA ALA A 216 -9.72 0.85 -0.97
C ALA A 216 -8.29 1.25 -1.38
N LYS A 217 -7.32 0.39 -1.14
CA LYS A 217 -5.93 0.61 -1.57
C LYS A 217 -5.82 0.78 -3.08
N ASN A 218 -6.48 -0.08 -3.85
CA ASN A 218 -6.50 0.02 -5.31
C ASN A 218 -7.26 1.27 -5.80
N PHE A 219 -8.38 1.62 -5.15
CA PHE A 219 -9.16 2.80 -5.53
C PHE A 219 -8.36 4.09 -5.37
N PHE A 220 -7.58 4.21 -4.30
CA PHE A 220 -6.75 5.37 -4.05
C PHE A 220 -5.35 5.25 -4.67
N ASN A 221 -5.04 4.14 -5.32
CA ASN A 221 -3.68 3.78 -5.78
C ASN A 221 -2.63 3.96 -4.66
N ASP A 222 -2.96 3.50 -3.46
CA ASP A 222 -2.15 3.69 -2.26
C ASP A 222 -2.10 2.39 -1.45
N GLN A 223 -0.93 1.82 -1.29
CA GLN A 223 -0.75 0.54 -0.61
C GLN A 223 -0.51 0.69 0.89
N SER A 224 -0.29 1.92 1.37
CA SER A 224 -0.13 2.20 2.80
C SER A 224 -1.48 2.24 3.51
N ALA A 225 -1.53 1.77 4.74
CA ALA A 225 -2.73 1.83 5.54
C ALA A 225 -2.40 1.92 7.03
N TYR A 226 -3.08 2.82 7.72
CA TYR A 226 -3.09 2.90 9.18
C TYR A 226 -4.46 2.52 9.69
N PHE A 227 -4.51 1.64 10.67
CA PHE A 227 -5.78 1.20 11.28
C PHE A 227 -5.84 1.74 12.70
N THR A 228 -6.89 2.51 13.01
CA THR A 228 -7.11 2.93 14.40
C THR A 228 -7.56 1.72 15.23
N ASP A 229 -7.10 1.68 16.45
CA ASP A 229 -7.48 0.67 17.45
C ASP A 229 -8.11 1.37 18.66
N PHE A 230 -9.22 2.06 18.42
CA PHE A 230 -9.89 2.81 19.46
C PHE A 230 -11.13 2.07 19.95
N ASP A 231 -11.20 1.85 21.27
CA ASP A 231 -12.36 1.21 21.91
C ASP A 231 -13.43 2.28 22.22
N PHE A 232 -14.43 2.36 21.36
CA PHE A 232 -15.55 3.26 21.57
C PHE A 232 -16.43 2.76 22.72
N ASN A 233 -16.31 3.38 23.87
CA ASN A 233 -17.20 3.10 24.99
C ASN A 233 -18.61 3.63 24.69
N TYR A 234 -19.64 2.78 24.82
CA TYR A 234 -21.05 3.13 24.60
C TYR A 234 -21.52 4.33 25.46
N LEU A 235 -20.89 4.58 26.60
CA LEU A 235 -21.20 5.70 27.48
C LEU A 235 -20.82 7.08 26.93
N ARG A 236 -19.93 7.14 25.90
CA ARG A 236 -19.59 8.37 25.18
C ARG A 236 -20.32 8.46 23.85
N SER A 237 -21.64 8.55 23.92
CA SER A 237 -22.52 8.48 22.74
C SER A 237 -22.61 9.78 21.94
N SER A 238 -22.17 10.94 22.45
CA SER A 238 -22.30 12.20 21.72
C SER A 238 -21.21 12.34 20.63
N THR A 239 -21.61 12.85 19.49
CA THR A 239 -20.74 13.17 18.34
C THR A 239 -19.62 14.12 18.74
N PHE A 240 -19.94 15.11 19.58
CA PHE A 240 -18.96 16.08 20.07
C PHE A 240 -17.82 15.41 20.87
N LEU A 241 -18.14 14.53 21.82
CA LEU A 241 -17.12 13.84 22.63
C LEU A 241 -16.24 12.92 21.77
N ARG A 242 -16.82 12.22 20.79
CA ARG A 242 -16.06 11.38 19.85
C ARG A 242 -15.13 12.19 18.97
N ASN A 243 -15.54 13.39 18.53
CA ASN A 243 -14.68 14.29 17.80
C ASN A 243 -13.49 14.74 18.65
N LEU A 244 -13.71 15.05 19.93
CA LEU A 244 -12.62 15.36 20.87
C LEU A 244 -11.69 14.15 21.10
N ASP A 245 -12.24 12.95 21.23
CA ASP A 245 -11.46 11.73 21.39
C ASP A 245 -10.61 11.47 20.12
N GLY A 246 -11.15 11.68 18.92
CA GLY A 246 -10.42 11.56 17.66
C GLY A 246 -9.28 12.57 17.54
N TYR A 247 -9.51 13.78 17.97
CA TYR A 247 -8.47 14.82 18.03
C TYR A 247 -7.35 14.44 19.01
N ALA A 248 -7.71 13.99 20.22
CA ALA A 248 -6.73 13.55 21.22
C ALA A 248 -5.93 12.34 20.73
N TYR A 249 -6.61 11.35 20.13
CA TYR A 249 -5.98 10.18 19.52
C TYR A 249 -4.96 10.56 18.46
N ALA A 250 -5.33 11.44 17.54
CA ALA A 250 -4.42 11.90 16.49
C ALA A 250 -3.19 12.62 17.08
N LYS A 251 -3.38 13.40 18.13
CA LYS A 251 -2.30 14.08 18.83
C LYS A 251 -1.35 13.11 19.53
N GLU A 252 -1.87 12.11 20.21
CA GLU A 252 -1.08 11.09 20.90
C GLU A 252 -0.33 10.18 19.92
N ASN A 253 -0.97 9.82 18.81
CA ASN A 253 -0.43 8.90 17.81
C ASN A 253 0.20 9.63 16.61
N TYR A 254 0.40 10.94 16.70
CA TYR A 254 0.82 11.77 15.57
C TYR A 254 2.06 11.25 14.85
N LYS A 255 3.09 10.87 15.59
CA LYS A 255 4.32 10.33 15.01
C LYS A 255 4.10 9.06 14.18
N GLN A 256 3.16 8.20 14.59
CA GLN A 256 2.82 6.98 13.87
C GLN A 256 1.97 7.29 12.63
N LEU A 257 1.04 8.24 12.76
CA LEU A 257 0.19 8.67 11.65
C LEU A 257 1.01 9.24 10.50
N ILE A 258 1.98 10.10 10.80
CA ILE A 258 2.81 10.77 9.77
C ILE A 258 4.08 9.99 9.41
N MET A 259 4.31 8.83 10.02
CA MET A 259 5.54 8.07 9.77
C MET A 259 5.67 7.71 8.28
N GLY A 260 6.77 8.15 7.67
CA GLY A 260 7.03 7.98 6.24
C GLY A 260 6.28 8.95 5.33
N MET A 261 5.65 10.00 5.87
CA MET A 261 4.87 10.96 5.10
C MET A 261 5.46 12.38 5.11
N ASN A 262 5.11 13.13 4.09
CA ASN A 262 5.53 14.49 3.85
C ASN A 262 4.35 15.47 3.75
N PRO A 263 4.28 16.51 4.61
CA PRO A 263 3.13 17.41 4.68
C PRO A 263 2.81 18.21 3.41
N GLN A 264 3.76 18.36 2.49
CA GLN A 264 3.58 19.22 1.31
C GLN A 264 3.18 18.46 0.05
N GLU A 265 3.38 17.14 0.02
CA GLU A 265 3.09 16.30 -1.15
C GLU A 265 2.13 15.16 -0.82
N ASP A 266 2.24 14.61 0.39
CA ASP A 266 1.40 13.50 0.78
C ASP A 266 0.08 13.98 1.33
N VAL A 267 -0.92 13.16 1.10
CA VAL A 267 -2.29 13.43 1.53
C VAL A 267 -2.81 12.28 2.38
N PHE A 268 -3.64 12.62 3.34
CA PHE A 268 -4.39 11.61 4.06
C PHE A 268 -5.73 11.35 3.39
N ARG A 269 -6.12 10.07 3.37
CA ARG A 269 -7.42 9.58 2.98
C ARG A 269 -8.01 8.81 4.14
N ILE A 270 -9.23 9.10 4.51
CA ILE A 270 -9.82 8.53 5.71
C ILE A 270 -11.06 7.74 5.34
N ILE A 271 -11.12 6.49 5.78
CA ILE A 271 -12.31 5.64 5.67
C ILE A 271 -12.78 5.32 7.09
N SER A 272 -13.97 5.72 7.42
CA SER A 272 -14.56 5.50 8.74
C SER A 272 -15.85 4.70 8.65
N HIS A 273 -16.20 4.00 9.73
CA HIS A 273 -17.43 3.24 9.83
C HIS A 273 -18.17 3.56 11.13
N SER A 274 -19.49 3.64 11.05
CA SER A 274 -20.39 3.78 12.20
C SER A 274 -20.00 4.95 13.13
N MET A 275 -19.72 4.67 14.40
CA MET A 275 -19.31 5.67 15.40
C MET A 275 -17.94 6.30 15.08
N GLY A 276 -17.13 5.67 14.23
CA GLY A 276 -15.85 6.21 13.76
C GLY A 276 -15.98 7.47 12.90
N GLY A 277 -17.15 7.78 12.36
CA GLY A 277 -17.38 9.00 11.59
C GLY A 277 -17.03 10.28 12.35
N ALA A 278 -17.61 10.49 13.52
CA ALA A 278 -17.31 11.66 14.35
C ALA A 278 -15.86 11.67 14.88
N PHE A 279 -15.33 10.50 15.17
CA PHE A 279 -13.94 10.34 15.60
C PHE A 279 -12.97 10.73 14.46
N SER A 280 -13.25 10.30 13.23
CA SER A 280 -12.43 10.65 12.08
C SER A 280 -12.42 12.15 11.79
N GLU A 281 -13.51 12.87 12.02
CA GLU A 281 -13.52 14.34 11.93
C GLU A 281 -12.55 15.00 12.92
N GLY A 282 -12.42 14.44 14.12
CA GLY A 282 -11.42 14.88 15.10
C GLY A 282 -9.98 14.65 14.60
N ILE A 283 -9.71 13.49 14.01
CA ILE A 283 -8.42 13.19 13.39
C ILE A 283 -8.13 14.19 12.27
N ILE A 284 -9.09 14.40 11.35
CA ILE A 284 -8.96 15.33 10.23
C ILE A 284 -8.62 16.75 10.73
N ARG A 285 -9.35 17.21 11.74
CA ARG A 285 -9.11 18.53 12.32
C ARG A 285 -7.69 18.66 12.85
N TYR A 286 -7.22 17.71 13.65
CA TYR A 286 -5.85 17.75 14.16
C TYR A 286 -4.81 17.71 13.05
N LEU A 287 -4.95 16.81 12.07
CA LEU A 287 -4.02 16.72 10.94
C LEU A 287 -3.94 18.03 10.14
N LYS A 288 -5.09 18.66 9.88
CA LYS A 288 -5.13 19.96 9.18
C LYS A 288 -4.49 21.09 10.00
N GLU A 289 -4.68 21.11 11.31
CA GLU A 289 -3.99 22.06 12.20
C GLU A 289 -2.47 21.88 12.19
N GLN A 290 -2.00 20.67 11.92
CA GLN A 290 -0.56 20.38 11.74
C GLN A 290 -0.06 20.64 10.29
N GLY A 291 -0.90 21.18 9.41
CA GLY A 291 -0.54 21.51 8.03
C GLY A 291 -0.68 20.39 7.02
N TRP A 292 -1.30 19.26 7.41
CA TRP A 292 -1.53 18.15 6.49
C TRP A 292 -2.76 18.36 5.60
N ASN A 293 -2.64 17.93 4.36
CA ASN A 293 -3.78 17.81 3.46
C ASN A 293 -4.54 16.50 3.73
N VAL A 294 -5.85 16.59 3.85
CA VAL A 294 -6.77 15.45 3.88
C VAL A 294 -7.73 15.65 2.71
N ASP A 295 -7.50 14.95 1.60
CA ASP A 295 -8.25 15.16 0.36
C ASP A 295 -9.58 14.40 0.34
N PHE A 296 -9.61 13.18 0.89
CA PHE A 296 -10.80 12.35 0.93
C PHE A 296 -11.17 11.89 2.34
N SER A 297 -12.48 11.88 2.61
CA SER A 297 -13.07 11.19 3.75
C SER A 297 -14.29 10.40 3.29
N ILE A 298 -14.29 9.09 3.53
CA ILE A 298 -15.41 8.20 3.22
C ILE A 298 -16.00 7.72 4.53
N HIS A 299 -17.26 8.05 4.76
CA HIS A 299 -18.00 7.63 5.94
C HIS A 299 -19.00 6.54 5.57
N LEU A 300 -18.83 5.35 6.15
CA LEU A 300 -19.65 4.18 5.91
C LEU A 300 -20.62 3.98 7.07
N ASN A 301 -21.93 3.92 6.78
CA ASN A 301 -22.99 3.66 7.77
C ASN A 301 -22.81 4.45 9.06
N THR A 302 -22.64 5.74 8.96
CA THR A 302 -22.27 6.61 10.08
C THR A 302 -23.38 6.68 11.14
N TRP A 303 -22.99 6.63 12.40
CA TRP A 303 -23.89 6.88 13.54
C TRP A 303 -24.12 8.38 13.69
N LEU A 304 -25.40 8.80 13.74
CA LEU A 304 -25.83 10.20 13.81
C LEU A 304 -25.21 11.08 12.71
N PRO A 305 -25.40 10.75 11.43
CA PRO A 305 -24.75 11.47 10.33
C PRO A 305 -25.13 12.95 10.25
N SER A 306 -26.34 13.31 10.68
CA SER A 306 -26.81 14.70 10.70
C SER A 306 -26.06 15.63 11.68
N GLU A 307 -25.31 15.07 12.60
CA GLU A 307 -24.49 15.82 13.57
C GLU A 307 -23.05 16.03 13.08
N LEU A 308 -22.67 15.41 11.95
CA LEU A 308 -21.36 15.60 11.35
C LEU A 308 -21.35 16.86 10.51
N MET A 309 -20.29 17.65 10.66
CA MET A 309 -20.15 18.94 9.96
C MET A 309 -19.37 18.82 8.65
N GLY A 310 -18.61 17.73 8.49
CA GLY A 310 -17.60 17.62 7.46
C GLY A 310 -16.42 18.60 7.68
N SER A 311 -15.34 18.39 7.01
CA SER A 311 -14.15 19.26 7.10
C SER A 311 -13.94 20.05 5.83
N VAL A 312 -13.79 21.37 5.94
CA VAL A 312 -13.52 22.25 4.80
C VAL A 312 -12.27 21.80 4.04
N GLY A 313 -12.35 21.71 2.71
CA GLY A 313 -11.25 21.28 1.85
C GLY A 313 -10.99 19.78 1.85
N THR A 314 -11.90 18.96 2.35
CA THR A 314 -11.89 17.49 2.22
C THR A 314 -13.08 17.06 1.38
N PHE A 315 -12.86 16.21 0.37
CA PHE A 315 -13.95 15.63 -0.42
C PHE A 315 -14.64 14.54 0.41
N LEU A 316 -15.87 14.79 0.84
CA LEU A 316 -16.61 13.92 1.73
C LEU A 316 -17.60 13.04 0.98
N ILE A 317 -17.47 11.72 1.13
CA ILE A 317 -18.44 10.73 0.64
C ILE A 317 -19.18 10.13 1.83
N ASP A 318 -20.50 10.24 1.82
CA ASP A 318 -21.39 9.59 2.76
C ASP A 318 -22.04 8.37 2.11
N ALA A 319 -21.66 7.17 2.55
CA ALA A 319 -22.14 5.92 1.98
C ALA A 319 -22.91 5.10 3.02
N THR A 320 -24.19 4.86 2.74
CA THR A 320 -25.06 4.00 3.55
C THR A 320 -25.40 2.73 2.79
N ILE A 321 -25.09 1.58 3.39
CA ILE A 321 -25.36 0.25 2.84
C ILE A 321 -26.28 -0.47 3.81
N THR A 322 -27.45 -0.89 3.35
CA THR A 322 -28.35 -1.74 4.16
C THR A 322 -27.79 -3.16 4.20
N ASN A 323 -27.74 -3.77 5.38
CA ASN A 323 -27.04 -5.03 5.71
C ASN A 323 -25.51 -4.87 5.68
N ASP A 324 -25.04 -4.07 6.61
CA ASP A 324 -23.63 -3.87 6.85
C ASP A 324 -22.94 -5.19 7.27
N TRP A 325 -22.08 -5.70 6.40
CA TRP A 325 -21.37 -6.96 6.58
C TRP A 325 -20.20 -6.88 7.57
N VAL A 326 -19.75 -5.67 7.89
CA VAL A 326 -18.57 -5.48 8.76
C VAL A 326 -18.82 -6.04 10.16
N GLN A 327 -20.08 -6.07 10.61
CA GLN A 327 -20.42 -6.55 11.95
C GLN A 327 -21.55 -7.59 12.03
N GLY A 328 -22.22 -7.93 10.95
CA GLY A 328 -23.39 -8.82 10.99
C GLY A 328 -24.56 -8.28 11.84
N LEU A 329 -24.52 -7.03 12.23
CA LEU A 329 -25.51 -6.33 13.03
C LEU A 329 -26.32 -5.43 12.11
N SER A 330 -27.55 -5.83 11.81
CA SER A 330 -28.58 -4.93 11.30
C SER A 330 -29.06 -4.03 12.43
N LEU A 331 -28.31 -2.95 12.70
CA LEU A 331 -28.87 -1.86 13.50
C LEU A 331 -29.82 -1.08 12.60
N PRO A 332 -31.02 -0.70 13.08
CA PRO A 332 -31.89 0.19 12.35
C PRO A 332 -31.17 1.54 12.22
N ILE A 333 -30.52 1.75 11.09
CA ILE A 333 -30.02 3.08 10.73
C ILE A 333 -31.28 3.87 10.41
N ASP A 334 -31.54 4.92 11.17
CA ASP A 334 -32.56 5.90 10.83
C ASP A 334 -32.17 6.51 9.47
N GLY A 335 -32.69 5.91 8.41
CA GLY A 335 -32.31 6.16 7.02
C GLY A 335 -32.72 7.54 6.48
N SER A 336 -33.06 8.47 7.36
CA SER A 336 -33.58 9.79 6.97
C SER A 336 -32.54 10.93 7.08
N ARG A 337 -31.32 10.68 7.59
CA ARG A 337 -30.36 11.76 7.90
C ARG A 337 -29.01 11.54 7.28
N ASP A 338 -28.74 12.31 6.26
CA ASP A 338 -27.45 12.39 5.58
C ASP A 338 -26.46 13.31 6.32
N ILE A 339 -25.17 13.14 6.06
CA ILE A 339 -24.17 14.14 6.45
C ILE A 339 -24.45 15.42 5.66
N PRO A 340 -24.72 16.57 6.31
CA PRO A 340 -25.24 17.76 5.63
C PRO A 340 -24.35 18.28 4.49
N ASN A 341 -23.04 18.25 4.66
CA ASN A 341 -22.06 18.81 3.73
C ASN A 341 -21.33 17.74 2.89
N ALA A 342 -21.88 16.53 2.80
CA ALA A 342 -21.26 15.49 1.96
C ALA A 342 -21.32 15.88 0.48
N ASN A 343 -20.16 15.81 -0.19
CA ASN A 343 -20.01 16.09 -1.61
C ASN A 343 -20.72 15.04 -2.46
N TYR A 344 -20.71 13.79 -2.00
CA TYR A 344 -21.37 12.68 -2.68
C TYR A 344 -22.06 11.74 -1.68
N LYS A 345 -23.24 11.25 -2.04
CA LYS A 345 -24.06 10.38 -1.19
C LYS A 345 -24.43 9.11 -1.92
N ILE A 346 -24.04 7.98 -1.34
CA ILE A 346 -24.33 6.65 -1.87
C ILE A 346 -25.34 5.97 -0.95
N ARG A 347 -26.41 5.45 -1.55
CA ARG A 347 -27.44 4.67 -0.86
C ARG A 347 -27.68 3.38 -1.62
N LYS A 348 -27.21 2.25 -1.10
CA LYS A 348 -27.35 0.94 -1.73
C LYS A 348 -28.21 0.02 -0.86
N LYS A 349 -29.28 -0.57 -1.44
CA LYS A 349 -30.02 -1.68 -0.83
C LYS A 349 -29.31 -2.99 -1.13
N SER A 350 -29.25 -3.91 -0.16
CA SER A 350 -28.51 -5.17 -0.23
C SER A 350 -29.00 -6.19 -1.26
N ASN A 351 -30.15 -5.94 -1.91
CA ASN A 351 -30.77 -6.88 -2.85
C ASN A 351 -30.51 -6.57 -4.33
N GLU A 352 -29.69 -5.57 -4.64
CA GLU A 352 -29.26 -5.28 -6.01
C GLU A 352 -27.80 -5.73 -6.13
N GLY A 353 -27.63 -7.04 -6.48
CA GLY A 353 -26.37 -7.70 -6.73
C GLY A 353 -25.67 -7.24 -8.00
#